data_b51e9ba65b749a398a1289b1f7a5c77e
#
_entry.id   b51e9ba65b749a398a1289b1f7a5c77e
#
_cell.length_a   1.000
_cell.length_b   1.000
_cell.length_c   1.000
_cell.angle_alpha   90.00
_cell.angle_beta   90.00
_cell.angle_gamma   90.00
#
_symmetry.space_group_name_H-M   'P 1'
#
loop_
_entity.id
_entity.type
_entity.pdbx_description
1 polymer ?
#
loop_
_entity_poly.entity_id
_entity_poly.type
_entity_poly.pdbx_seq_one_letter_code
_entity_poly.pdbx_strand_id
1 'polypeptide(L)'
;DIIKDKLAQSISFKGIYTFIKTKGFNGSYSTVRRYCCKFEQNKKKEAIIRFETQPGLQAQVDWKESLKLKNKSGEEFEVNIFLVLLGYSRYKYLMLTTDRSQPTVFKGLLNSFKYFGGVPKEILFDNMRTIVDQSRTQYGKPIYNTKFYSFTKDAGFIAKSCLAYRPQTKGKVESLARLVNRIKVYNSEFENLEELENIIIKFNEEINNEICQGTGVRPIDRLREEQKYLNPLPKLDIFEEYLNLNANKRKVTSESMISINGKKYSVPPQYINMEVFYQLKNEIIEIYNSNQTLICSHSVSNRKLNYRKKDFQQIAEKALTESNVISKVCASNLAMYDSI
;
A
#
# COMPACT_ATOMS: atom_id res chain seq x y z
N ASP A 1 17.49 -35.84 24.26
CA ASP A 1 17.13 -34.69 25.12
C ASP A 1 15.96 -33.94 24.48
N ILE A 2 14.76 -34.27 24.96
CA ILE A 2 13.49 -33.80 24.33
C ILE A 2 13.46 -32.29 24.11
N ILE A 3 13.99 -31.48 25.03
CA ILE A 3 13.98 -30.01 24.88
C ILE A 3 14.87 -29.58 23.70
N LYS A 4 16.04 -30.20 23.54
CA LYS A 4 16.97 -29.87 22.45
C LYS A 4 16.38 -30.23 21.08
N ASP A 5 15.75 -31.38 20.97
CA ASP A 5 15.12 -31.84 19.72
C ASP A 5 13.96 -30.92 19.32
N LYS A 6 13.17 -30.46 20.30
CA LYS A 6 12.06 -29.53 20.06
C LYS A 6 12.55 -28.09 19.75
N LEU A 7 13.66 -27.65 20.33
CA LEU A 7 14.33 -26.40 19.97
C LEU A 7 14.90 -26.44 18.55
N ALA A 8 15.46 -27.58 18.11
CA ALA A 8 15.93 -27.76 16.74
C ALA A 8 14.78 -27.65 15.72
N GLN A 9 13.56 -28.03 16.09
CA GLN A 9 12.33 -27.89 15.31
C GLN A 9 11.71 -26.49 15.38
N SER A 10 12.38 -25.50 15.99
CA SER A 10 11.91 -24.11 16.16
C SER A 10 10.58 -23.97 16.90
N ILE A 11 10.27 -24.91 17.82
CA ILE A 11 9.07 -24.87 18.66
C ILE A 11 9.24 -23.81 19.76
N SER A 12 8.20 -23.02 20.00
CA SER A 12 8.24 -21.97 21.02
C SER A 12 8.49 -22.55 22.44
N PHE A 13 9.18 -21.81 23.29
CA PHE A 13 9.48 -22.23 24.67
C PHE A 13 8.24 -22.62 25.47
N LYS A 14 7.10 -21.93 25.21
CA LYS A 14 5.84 -22.26 25.84
C LYS A 14 5.26 -23.58 25.32
N GLY A 15 5.39 -23.84 24.01
CA GLY A 15 5.01 -25.12 23.41
C GLY A 15 5.83 -26.28 23.96
N ILE A 16 7.17 -26.09 24.11
CA ILE A 16 8.06 -27.07 24.74
C ILE A 16 7.65 -27.33 26.19
N TYR A 17 7.39 -26.28 26.95
CA TYR A 17 6.95 -26.40 28.33
C TYR A 17 5.63 -27.19 28.46
N THR A 18 4.64 -26.87 27.64
CA THR A 18 3.36 -27.59 27.62
C THR A 18 3.57 -29.07 27.30
N PHE A 19 4.39 -29.35 26.27
CA PHE A 19 4.69 -30.73 25.87
C PHE A 19 5.39 -31.53 26.98
N ILE A 20 6.45 -30.98 27.61
CA ILE A 20 7.16 -31.74 28.67
C ILE A 20 6.32 -31.91 29.93
N LYS A 21 5.34 -31.01 30.20
CA LYS A 21 4.35 -31.20 31.24
C LYS A 21 3.52 -32.47 31.03
N THR A 22 3.09 -32.74 29.80
CA THR A 22 2.38 -34.01 29.49
C THR A 22 3.26 -35.25 29.62
N LYS A 23 4.59 -35.05 29.69
CA LYS A 23 5.57 -36.12 29.96
C LYS A 23 6.00 -36.21 31.44
N GLY A 24 5.27 -35.56 32.36
CA GLY A 24 5.52 -35.67 33.79
C GLY A 24 6.47 -34.61 34.40
N PHE A 25 6.82 -33.55 33.62
CA PHE A 25 7.65 -32.47 34.16
C PHE A 25 6.86 -31.56 35.12
N ASN A 26 7.29 -31.49 36.39
CA ASN A 26 6.61 -30.72 37.44
C ASN A 26 7.25 -29.35 37.74
N GLY A 27 8.27 -28.93 36.95
CA GLY A 27 8.93 -27.66 37.15
C GLY A 27 8.17 -26.47 36.58
N SER A 28 8.66 -25.26 36.87
CA SER A 28 8.06 -24.00 36.36
C SER A 28 8.44 -23.68 34.91
N TYR A 29 7.60 -22.88 34.26
CA TYR A 29 7.91 -22.33 32.92
C TYR A 29 9.21 -21.52 32.94
N SER A 30 9.48 -20.77 34.01
CA SER A 30 10.70 -19.96 34.16
C SER A 30 11.96 -20.82 34.09
N THR A 31 11.93 -22.04 34.68
CA THR A 31 13.04 -23.00 34.60
C THR A 31 13.31 -23.46 33.18
N VAL A 32 12.24 -23.85 32.47
CA VAL A 32 12.34 -24.28 31.06
C VAL A 32 12.82 -23.15 30.17
N ARG A 33 12.26 -21.96 30.33
CA ARG A 33 12.68 -20.77 29.57
C ARG A 33 14.16 -20.47 29.79
N ARG A 34 14.65 -20.49 31.02
CA ARG A 34 16.06 -20.24 31.35
C ARG A 34 16.98 -21.29 30.68
N TYR A 35 16.57 -22.55 30.71
CA TYR A 35 17.29 -23.64 30.05
C TYR A 35 17.34 -23.45 28.52
N CYS A 36 16.20 -23.18 27.88
CA CYS A 36 16.09 -22.91 26.46
C CYS A 36 16.95 -21.70 26.03
N CYS A 37 16.90 -20.60 26.79
CA CYS A 37 17.72 -19.41 26.51
C CYS A 37 19.23 -19.70 26.54
N LYS A 38 19.70 -20.50 27.54
CA LYS A 38 21.12 -20.93 27.57
C LYS A 38 21.51 -21.73 26.33
N PHE A 39 20.60 -22.55 25.82
CA PHE A 39 20.83 -23.36 24.64
C PHE A 39 20.86 -22.53 23.34
N GLU A 40 19.99 -21.53 23.23
CA GLU A 40 19.98 -20.59 22.10
C GLU A 40 21.20 -19.64 22.09
N GLN A 41 21.69 -19.27 23.27
CA GLN A 41 22.91 -18.45 23.38
C GLN A 41 24.15 -19.20 22.85
N ASN A 42 24.14 -20.52 22.87
CA ASN A 42 25.20 -21.36 22.33
C ASN A 42 25.06 -21.65 20.82
N LYS A 43 23.93 -21.30 20.18
CA LYS A 43 23.88 -21.23 18.71
C LYS A 43 24.84 -20.12 18.27
N LYS A 44 25.91 -20.47 17.58
CA LYS A 44 26.83 -19.50 16.95
C LYS A 44 25.96 -18.49 16.21
N LYS A 45 25.93 -17.25 16.67
CA LYS A 45 25.33 -16.14 15.91
C LYS A 45 26.16 -16.03 14.64
N GLU A 46 25.61 -16.41 13.51
CA GLU A 46 26.27 -16.18 12.24
C GLU A 46 26.55 -14.69 12.11
N ALA A 47 27.79 -14.35 11.82
CA ALA A 47 28.18 -12.98 11.64
C ALA A 47 27.43 -12.42 10.43
N ILE A 48 26.60 -11.41 10.66
CA ILE A 48 25.87 -10.74 9.60
C ILE A 48 26.81 -9.72 8.97
N ILE A 49 27.18 -9.94 7.71
CA ILE A 49 27.92 -8.98 6.92
C ILE A 49 27.00 -7.79 6.61
N ARG A 50 27.34 -6.60 7.10
CA ARG A 50 26.63 -5.38 6.73
C ARG A 50 27.07 -4.96 5.33
N PHE A 51 26.12 -5.00 4.39
CA PHE A 51 26.34 -4.45 3.06
C PHE A 51 26.06 -2.95 3.08
N GLU A 52 27.09 -2.14 2.80
CA GLU A 52 26.91 -0.73 2.52
C GLU A 52 26.60 -0.53 1.04
N THR A 53 25.64 0.33 0.74
CA THR A 53 25.24 0.66 -0.63
C THR A 53 26.01 1.90 -1.08
N GLN A 54 26.36 1.95 -2.37
CA GLN A 54 26.93 3.15 -2.98
C GLN A 54 25.90 4.29 -3.02
N PRO A 55 26.35 5.56 -3.02
CA PRO A 55 25.45 6.71 -3.15
C PRO A 55 24.56 6.60 -4.37
N GLY A 56 23.27 6.94 -4.23
CA GLY A 56 22.27 6.94 -5.30
C GLY A 56 21.90 5.57 -5.87
N LEU A 57 22.52 4.48 -5.37
CA LEU A 57 22.29 3.16 -5.95
C LEU A 57 20.93 2.59 -5.56
N GLN A 58 20.61 2.53 -4.28
CA GLN A 58 19.45 1.76 -3.80
C GLN A 58 18.64 2.50 -2.75
N ALA A 59 17.32 2.41 -2.89
CA ALA A 59 16.38 2.67 -1.80
C ALA A 59 15.65 1.37 -1.39
N GLN A 60 15.07 1.37 -0.20
CA GLN A 60 14.25 0.28 0.32
C GLN A 60 12.88 0.82 0.70
N VAL A 61 11.83 0.08 0.33
CA VAL A 61 10.43 0.42 0.60
C VAL A 61 9.81 -0.60 1.53
N ASP A 62 9.03 -0.13 2.49
CA ASP A 62 8.27 -0.95 3.43
C ASP A 62 7.00 -0.26 3.89
N TRP A 63 6.19 -0.98 4.64
CA TRP A 63 5.00 -0.48 5.31
C TRP A 63 5.10 -0.67 6.83
N LYS A 64 4.66 0.32 7.57
CA LYS A 64 4.20 0.12 8.93
C LYS A 64 2.67 0.02 8.86
N GLU A 65 2.18 -1.20 8.96
CA GLU A 65 0.77 -1.52 8.78
C GLU A 65 0.00 -1.41 10.09
N SER A 66 -1.29 -1.10 9.97
CA SER A 66 -2.30 -1.20 11.04
C SER A 66 -1.86 -0.54 12.35
N LEU A 67 -1.30 0.66 12.26
CA LEU A 67 -0.97 1.46 13.43
C LEU A 67 -2.27 2.05 13.99
N LYS A 68 -2.67 1.61 15.17
CA LYS A 68 -3.85 2.10 15.86
C LYS A 68 -3.46 3.23 16.80
N LEU A 69 -4.07 4.39 16.61
CA LEU A 69 -3.89 5.60 17.40
C LEU A 69 -5.26 6.18 17.76
N LYS A 70 -5.37 6.79 18.92
CA LYS A 70 -6.59 7.50 19.35
C LYS A 70 -6.34 8.99 19.30
N ASN A 71 -7.36 9.74 18.90
CA ASN A 71 -7.33 11.20 19.01
C ASN A 71 -7.68 11.66 20.44
N LYS A 72 -7.68 12.97 20.67
CA LYS A 72 -8.03 13.58 21.97
C LYS A 72 -9.46 13.25 22.42
N SER A 73 -10.38 13.04 21.49
CA SER A 73 -11.77 12.66 21.78
C SER A 73 -11.97 11.16 22.01
N GLY A 74 -10.90 10.33 21.88
CA GLY A 74 -10.95 8.89 22.11
C GLY A 74 -11.34 8.08 20.86
N GLU A 75 -11.55 8.71 19.71
CA GLU A 75 -11.81 8.03 18.44
C GLU A 75 -10.56 7.31 17.95
N GLU A 76 -10.70 6.04 17.56
CA GLU A 76 -9.60 5.20 17.10
C GLU A 76 -9.41 5.30 15.58
N PHE A 77 -8.20 5.64 15.17
CA PHE A 77 -7.76 5.66 13.77
C PHE A 77 -6.82 4.49 13.52
N GLU A 78 -7.13 3.68 12.51
CA GLU A 78 -6.21 2.68 11.98
C GLU A 78 -5.56 3.24 10.72
N VAL A 79 -4.27 3.49 10.80
CA VAL A 79 -3.50 4.12 9.73
C VAL A 79 -2.30 3.26 9.33
N ASN A 80 -1.79 3.50 8.13
CA ASN A 80 -0.57 2.88 7.65
C ASN A 80 0.46 3.97 7.39
N ILE A 81 1.75 3.63 7.50
CA ILE A 81 2.83 4.56 7.14
C ILE A 81 3.66 3.90 6.05
N PHE A 82 3.71 4.58 4.90
CA PHE A 82 4.59 4.22 3.80
C PHE A 82 6.01 4.68 4.12
N LEU A 83 6.97 3.79 3.98
CA LEU A 83 8.36 4.01 4.39
C LEU A 83 9.27 3.88 3.19
N VAL A 84 10.11 4.90 2.95
CA VAL A 84 11.19 4.83 1.97
C VAL A 84 12.50 5.24 2.64
N LEU A 85 13.55 4.45 2.43
CA LEU A 85 14.87 4.67 3.01
C LEU A 85 15.94 4.61 1.93
N LEU A 86 16.72 5.68 1.76
CA LEU A 86 17.92 5.67 0.92
C LEU A 86 19.02 4.80 1.53
N GLY A 87 19.63 3.96 0.71
CA GLY A 87 20.55 2.93 1.18
C GLY A 87 21.90 3.44 1.68
N TYR A 88 22.41 4.57 1.16
CA TYR A 88 23.68 5.18 1.55
C TYR A 88 23.52 6.19 2.68
N SER A 89 22.74 7.25 2.47
CA SER A 89 22.56 8.33 3.47
C SER A 89 21.75 7.90 4.69
N ARG A 90 20.94 6.85 4.56
CA ARG A 90 19.90 6.50 5.53
C ARG A 90 18.81 7.57 5.66
N TYR A 91 18.70 8.46 4.68
CA TYR A 91 17.66 9.46 4.64
C TYR A 91 16.29 8.82 4.42
N LYS A 92 15.32 9.25 5.19
CA LYS A 92 14.03 8.57 5.35
C LYS A 92 12.90 9.45 4.86
N TYR A 93 11.91 8.84 4.23
CA TYR A 93 10.63 9.45 3.89
C TYR A 93 9.50 8.64 4.48
N LEU A 94 8.59 9.32 5.17
CA LEU A 94 7.40 8.76 5.77
C LEU A 94 6.15 9.44 5.19
N MET A 95 5.12 8.65 4.87
CA MET A 95 3.82 9.17 4.43
C MET A 95 2.70 8.45 5.16
N LEU A 96 1.82 9.22 5.83
CA LEU A 96 0.60 8.71 6.43
C LEU A 96 -0.40 8.32 5.34
N THR A 97 -1.10 7.21 5.53
CA THR A 97 -2.13 6.76 4.59
C THR A 97 -3.18 5.89 5.30
N THR A 98 -4.40 5.90 4.78
CA THR A 98 -5.50 5.06 5.25
C THR A 98 -5.66 3.77 4.44
N ASP A 99 -4.98 3.66 3.29
CA ASP A 99 -5.01 2.49 2.41
C ASP A 99 -3.60 2.09 1.96
N ARG A 100 -3.50 0.95 1.30
CA ARG A 100 -2.25 0.42 0.73
C ARG A 100 -2.43 0.04 -0.73
N SER A 101 -3.29 0.77 -1.42
CA SER A 101 -3.57 0.55 -2.84
C SER A 101 -2.35 0.85 -3.72
N GLN A 102 -2.37 0.38 -4.95
CA GLN A 102 -1.28 0.61 -5.90
C GLN A 102 -1.07 2.11 -6.20
N PRO A 103 -2.10 2.97 -6.38
CA PRO A 103 -1.91 4.41 -6.51
C PRO A 103 -1.29 5.05 -5.28
N THR A 104 -1.61 4.57 -4.08
CA THR A 104 -0.99 5.05 -2.84
C THR A 104 0.51 4.74 -2.82
N VAL A 105 0.92 3.56 -3.32
CA VAL A 105 2.34 3.24 -3.53
C VAL A 105 2.98 4.19 -4.53
N PHE A 106 2.34 4.45 -5.67
CA PHE A 106 2.86 5.38 -6.67
C PHE A 106 3.01 6.80 -6.13
N LYS A 107 1.96 7.30 -5.43
CA LYS A 107 2.00 8.60 -4.75
C LYS A 107 3.15 8.67 -3.74
N GLY A 108 3.30 7.64 -2.91
CA GLY A 108 4.37 7.57 -1.92
C GLY A 108 5.77 7.59 -2.55
N LEU A 109 5.96 6.87 -3.66
CA LEU A 109 7.22 6.86 -4.40
C LEU A 109 7.53 8.23 -5.02
N LEU A 110 6.58 8.84 -5.74
CA LEU A 110 6.76 10.15 -6.36
C LEU A 110 7.06 11.25 -5.32
N ASN A 111 6.34 11.24 -4.20
CA ASN A 111 6.59 12.18 -3.11
C ASN A 111 7.97 11.94 -2.48
N SER A 112 8.39 10.67 -2.33
CA SER A 112 9.73 10.37 -1.80
C SER A 112 10.84 10.83 -2.74
N PHE A 113 10.68 10.68 -4.06
CA PHE A 113 11.65 11.18 -5.04
C PHE A 113 11.78 12.70 -4.99
N LYS A 114 10.64 13.40 -4.90
CA LYS A 114 10.63 14.85 -4.73
C LYS A 114 11.32 15.26 -3.43
N TYR A 115 11.05 14.55 -2.34
CA TYR A 115 11.65 14.80 -1.02
C TYR A 115 13.17 14.53 -1.00
N PHE A 116 13.65 13.53 -1.73
CA PHE A 116 15.07 13.21 -1.87
C PHE A 116 15.80 14.13 -2.86
N GLY A 117 15.08 14.77 -3.76
CA GLY A 117 15.63 15.58 -4.84
C GLY A 117 16.11 14.76 -6.04
N GLY A 118 15.65 13.51 -6.19
CA GLY A 118 16.00 12.63 -7.31
C GLY A 118 15.52 11.19 -7.10
N VAL A 119 15.79 10.33 -8.07
CA VAL A 119 15.35 8.93 -8.12
C VAL A 119 16.54 8.00 -7.93
N PRO A 120 16.52 7.05 -6.96
CA PRO A 120 17.57 6.04 -6.83
C PRO A 120 17.55 5.08 -8.02
N LYS A 121 18.72 4.55 -8.41
CA LYS A 121 18.84 3.65 -9.57
C LYS A 121 18.02 2.38 -9.43
N GLU A 122 17.92 1.85 -8.21
CA GLU A 122 17.10 0.67 -7.92
C GLU A 122 16.33 0.84 -6.61
N ILE A 123 15.17 0.21 -6.54
CA ILE A 123 14.35 0.21 -5.32
C ILE A 123 14.02 -1.23 -4.94
N LEU A 124 14.32 -1.58 -3.71
CA LEU A 124 14.05 -2.89 -3.13
C LEU A 124 12.67 -2.88 -2.45
N PHE A 125 11.80 -3.74 -2.94
CA PHE A 125 10.44 -3.95 -2.40
C PHE A 125 10.33 -5.29 -1.71
N ASP A 126 9.43 -5.36 -0.74
CA ASP A 126 8.89 -6.64 -0.30
C ASP A 126 7.93 -7.23 -1.35
N ASN A 127 7.56 -8.50 -1.19
CA ASN A 127 6.62 -9.17 -2.08
C ASN A 127 5.17 -8.68 -1.85
N MET A 128 4.94 -7.37 -2.03
CA MET A 128 3.62 -6.75 -1.90
C MET A 128 2.73 -7.15 -3.09
N ARG A 129 1.53 -7.64 -2.84
CA ARG A 129 0.56 -8.01 -3.89
C ARG A 129 0.17 -6.86 -4.82
N THR A 130 0.30 -5.63 -4.37
CA THR A 130 0.06 -4.41 -5.17
C THR A 130 1.12 -4.15 -6.23
N ILE A 131 2.27 -4.82 -6.13
CA ILE A 131 3.45 -4.62 -6.99
C ILE A 131 3.81 -5.89 -7.74
N VAL A 132 3.68 -7.06 -7.08
CA VAL A 132 4.18 -8.34 -7.57
C VAL A 132 3.02 -9.29 -7.77
N ASP A 133 2.80 -9.75 -9.00
CA ASP A 133 1.82 -10.79 -9.33
C ASP A 133 2.36 -12.16 -8.93
N GLN A 134 3.67 -12.38 -9.11
CA GLN A 134 4.33 -13.60 -8.72
C GLN A 134 5.66 -13.31 -8.01
N SER A 135 5.77 -13.77 -6.76
CA SER A 135 6.94 -13.51 -5.92
C SER A 135 8.19 -14.18 -6.46
N ARG A 136 9.36 -13.55 -6.23
CA ARG A 136 10.66 -14.12 -6.55
C ARG A 136 10.88 -15.41 -5.76
N THR A 137 11.19 -16.48 -6.47
CA THR A 137 11.61 -17.76 -5.88
C THR A 137 13.12 -17.94 -6.01
N GLN A 138 13.66 -19.04 -5.46
CA GLN A 138 15.07 -19.40 -5.62
C GLN A 138 15.43 -19.65 -7.10
N TYR A 139 14.47 -20.09 -7.91
CA TYR A 139 14.67 -20.50 -9.31
C TYR A 139 13.99 -19.56 -10.32
N GLY A 140 13.15 -18.64 -9.88
CA GLY A 140 12.35 -17.77 -10.75
C GLY A 140 12.51 -16.28 -10.45
N LYS A 141 12.51 -15.46 -11.53
CA LYS A 141 12.45 -14.00 -11.39
C LYS A 141 11.05 -13.59 -10.93
N PRO A 142 10.90 -12.45 -10.20
CA PRO A 142 9.58 -11.93 -9.86
C PRO A 142 8.86 -11.50 -11.14
N ILE A 143 7.54 -11.71 -11.18
CA ILE A 143 6.67 -11.12 -12.19
C ILE A 143 6.00 -9.92 -11.53
N TYR A 144 6.32 -8.74 -12.03
CA TYR A 144 5.70 -7.50 -11.56
C TYR A 144 4.38 -7.26 -12.29
N ASN A 145 3.43 -6.65 -11.59
CA ASN A 145 2.21 -6.15 -12.20
C ASN A 145 2.54 -5.22 -13.36
N THR A 146 1.84 -5.37 -14.49
CA THR A 146 2.11 -4.63 -15.74
C THR A 146 2.13 -3.11 -15.53
N LYS A 147 1.16 -2.58 -14.77
CA LYS A 147 1.07 -1.15 -14.49
C LYS A 147 2.24 -0.66 -13.62
N PHE A 148 2.63 -1.45 -12.61
CA PHE A 148 3.79 -1.13 -11.79
C PHE A 148 5.08 -1.17 -12.63
N TYR A 149 5.21 -2.15 -13.53
CA TYR A 149 6.38 -2.23 -14.41
C TYR A 149 6.50 -1.02 -15.35
N SER A 150 5.37 -0.57 -15.94
CA SER A 150 5.34 0.67 -16.73
C SER A 150 5.75 1.88 -15.88
N PHE A 151 5.17 2.01 -14.67
CA PHE A 151 5.53 3.07 -13.72
C PHE A 151 7.03 3.10 -13.43
N THR A 152 7.69 1.95 -13.24
CA THR A 152 9.13 1.92 -12.94
C THR A 152 9.98 2.45 -14.09
N LYS A 153 9.58 2.19 -15.33
CA LYS A 153 10.24 2.71 -16.53
C LYS A 153 10.07 4.22 -16.65
N ASP A 154 8.85 4.71 -16.47
CA ASP A 154 8.54 6.14 -16.58
C ASP A 154 9.21 6.93 -15.44
N ALA A 155 9.32 6.35 -14.25
CA ALA A 155 10.00 6.94 -13.11
C ALA A 155 11.54 6.78 -13.16
N GLY A 156 12.09 5.94 -14.02
CA GLY A 156 13.52 5.81 -14.25
C GLY A 156 14.28 5.03 -13.19
N PHE A 157 13.66 3.99 -12.58
CA PHE A 157 14.34 3.11 -11.63
C PHE A 157 14.10 1.63 -11.94
N ILE A 158 14.96 0.76 -11.38
CA ILE A 158 14.83 -0.69 -11.49
C ILE A 158 14.20 -1.24 -10.21
N ALA A 159 13.06 -1.93 -10.35
CA ALA A 159 12.46 -2.63 -9.23
C ALA A 159 13.23 -3.92 -8.89
N LYS A 160 13.53 -4.11 -7.61
CA LYS A 160 14.11 -5.33 -7.04
C LYS A 160 13.15 -5.91 -6.02
N SER A 161 12.88 -7.19 -6.08
CA SER A 161 12.09 -7.91 -5.07
C SER A 161 13.02 -8.65 -4.11
N CYS A 162 12.69 -8.61 -2.82
CA CYS A 162 13.38 -9.41 -1.81
C CYS A 162 13.24 -10.90 -2.12
N LEU A 163 14.30 -11.68 -1.88
CA LEU A 163 14.18 -13.13 -1.88
C LEU A 163 13.31 -13.54 -0.69
N ALA A 164 12.31 -14.39 -0.96
CA ALA A 164 11.52 -15.00 0.10
C ALA A 164 12.46 -15.69 1.11
N TYR A 165 12.15 -15.55 2.40
CA TYR A 165 12.90 -16.14 3.53
C TYR A 165 14.36 -15.68 3.72
N ARG A 166 14.80 -14.54 3.14
CA ARG A 166 16.09 -13.91 3.44
C ARG A 166 15.92 -12.51 4.03
N PRO A 167 15.65 -12.39 5.33
CA PRO A 167 15.41 -11.09 6.01
C PRO A 167 16.65 -10.19 6.00
N GLN A 168 17.85 -10.72 5.82
CA GLN A 168 19.12 -9.97 5.85
C GLN A 168 19.20 -8.87 4.78
N THR A 169 18.48 -9.01 3.64
CA THR A 169 18.49 -8.02 2.55
C THR A 169 17.71 -6.74 2.88
N LYS A 170 16.79 -6.79 3.86
CA LYS A 170 15.87 -5.69 4.21
C LYS A 170 16.14 -5.06 5.58
N GLY A 171 17.20 -5.47 6.27
CA GLY A 171 17.48 -5.05 7.67
C GLY A 171 17.55 -3.53 7.91
N LYS A 172 17.82 -2.72 6.88
CA LYS A 172 17.88 -1.26 6.98
C LYS A 172 16.48 -0.66 7.21
N VAL A 173 15.49 -1.06 6.40
CA VAL A 173 14.12 -0.53 6.50
C VAL A 173 13.32 -1.18 7.64
N GLU A 174 13.64 -2.41 8.04
CA GLU A 174 13.07 -3.03 9.23
C GLU A 174 13.41 -2.25 10.52
N SER A 175 14.64 -1.72 10.57
CA SER A 175 15.06 -0.83 11.65
C SER A 175 14.24 0.47 11.65
N LEU A 176 13.90 1.01 10.47
CA LEU A 176 13.02 2.17 10.32
C LEU A 176 11.59 1.83 10.78
N ALA A 177 11.05 0.68 10.41
CA ALA A 177 9.71 0.26 10.83
C ALA A 177 9.59 0.13 12.37
N ARG A 178 10.70 -0.24 13.04
CA ARG A 178 10.78 -0.22 14.52
C ARG A 178 10.85 1.20 15.08
N LEU A 179 11.63 2.09 14.45
CA LEU A 179 11.76 3.49 14.84
C LEU A 179 10.40 4.22 14.77
N VAL A 180 9.60 3.92 13.75
CA VAL A 180 8.25 4.48 13.56
C VAL A 180 7.31 4.18 14.74
N ASN A 181 7.57 3.15 15.56
CA ASN A 181 6.79 2.93 16.78
C ASN A 181 6.89 4.10 17.80
N ARG A 182 7.89 4.98 17.68
CA ARG A 182 8.00 6.22 18.49
C ARG A 182 6.78 7.14 18.28
N ILE A 183 6.13 7.08 17.12
CA ILE A 183 4.92 7.85 16.83
C ILE A 183 3.80 7.55 17.83
N LYS A 184 3.79 6.38 18.47
CA LYS A 184 2.81 6.04 19.50
C LYS A 184 2.83 6.99 20.72
N VAL A 185 3.87 7.77 20.92
CA VAL A 185 3.93 8.82 21.96
C VAL A 185 2.89 9.90 21.73
N TYR A 186 2.48 10.11 20.46
CA TYR A 186 1.46 11.09 20.08
C TYR A 186 0.02 10.53 20.18
N ASN A 187 -0.16 9.35 20.78
CA ASN A 187 -1.49 8.80 21.04
C ASN A 187 -2.25 9.73 21.98
N SER A 188 -3.46 10.12 21.61
CA SER A 188 -4.30 11.11 22.30
C SER A 188 -3.78 12.56 22.27
N GLU A 189 -2.87 12.89 21.35
CA GLU A 189 -2.27 14.22 21.22
C GLU A 189 -2.69 14.97 19.94
N PHE A 190 -3.53 14.35 19.09
CA PHE A 190 -4.04 14.94 17.85
C PHE A 190 -5.57 14.94 17.81
N GLU A 191 -6.19 15.77 16.97
CA GLU A 191 -7.64 15.87 16.84
C GLU A 191 -8.17 15.15 15.59
N ASN A 192 -7.45 15.24 14.46
CA ASN A 192 -7.85 14.69 13.17
C ASN A 192 -6.66 14.15 12.39
N LEU A 193 -6.93 13.53 11.23
CA LEU A 193 -5.90 12.94 10.37
C LEU A 193 -4.92 13.98 9.81
N GLU A 194 -5.35 15.21 9.56
CA GLU A 194 -4.50 16.29 9.06
C GLU A 194 -3.44 16.69 10.11
N GLU A 195 -3.86 16.80 11.37
CA GLU A 195 -2.92 17.07 12.47
C GLU A 195 -1.94 15.91 12.67
N LEU A 196 -2.42 14.66 12.56
CA LEU A 196 -1.57 13.48 12.60
C LEU A 196 -0.57 13.46 11.43
N GLU A 197 -0.99 13.86 10.22
CA GLU A 197 -0.09 13.98 9.06
C GLU A 197 1.02 15.00 9.33
N ASN A 198 0.68 16.16 9.90
CA ASN A 198 1.66 17.16 10.29
C ASN A 198 2.65 16.67 11.37
N ILE A 199 2.18 15.86 12.31
CA ILE A 199 3.04 15.19 13.30
C ILE A 199 4.02 14.24 12.60
N ILE A 200 3.55 13.44 11.63
CA ILE A 200 4.41 12.53 10.86
C ILE A 200 5.48 13.29 10.06
N ILE A 201 5.12 14.42 9.46
CA ILE A 201 6.05 15.27 8.72
C ILE A 201 7.17 15.79 9.66
N LYS A 202 6.80 16.34 10.80
CA LYS A 202 7.77 16.82 11.82
C LYS A 202 8.65 15.68 12.34
N PHE A 203 8.05 14.54 12.65
CA PHE A 203 8.77 13.35 13.08
C PHE A 203 9.78 12.87 12.01
N ASN A 204 9.39 12.92 10.73
CA ASN A 204 10.28 12.55 9.64
C ASN A 204 11.50 13.48 9.55
N GLU A 205 11.33 14.78 9.76
CA GLU A 205 12.42 15.75 9.83
C GLU A 205 13.32 15.48 11.05
N GLU A 206 12.73 15.22 12.21
CA GLU A 206 13.45 14.91 13.45
C GLU A 206 14.37 13.70 13.27
N ILE A 207 13.85 12.56 12.79
CA ILE A 207 14.65 11.34 12.63
C ILE A 207 15.71 11.42 11.52
N ASN A 208 15.61 12.39 10.60
CA ASN A 208 16.62 12.66 9.60
C ASN A 208 17.73 13.59 10.12
N ASN A 209 17.46 14.32 11.20
CA ASN A 209 18.43 15.16 11.92
C ASN A 209 19.10 14.44 13.09
N GLU A 210 18.57 13.29 13.54
CA GLU A 210 19.22 12.46 14.56
C GLU A 210 20.43 11.70 13.99
N ILE A 211 21.44 11.48 14.83
CA ILE A 211 22.61 10.66 14.46
C ILE A 211 22.15 9.22 14.22
N CYS A 212 22.37 8.73 13.01
CA CYS A 212 22.07 7.34 12.66
C CYS A 212 23.14 6.41 13.25
N GLN A 213 22.74 5.50 14.16
CA GLN A 213 23.67 4.56 14.81
C GLN A 213 24.46 3.69 13.81
N GLY A 214 23.87 3.41 12.63
CA GLY A 214 24.54 2.59 11.61
C GLY A 214 25.65 3.29 10.87
N THR A 215 25.63 4.62 10.80
CA THR A 215 26.61 5.43 10.03
C THR A 215 27.40 6.41 10.89
N GLY A 216 26.99 6.65 12.14
CA GLY A 216 27.61 7.61 13.05
C GLY A 216 27.38 9.08 12.70
N VAL A 217 26.59 9.38 11.66
CA VAL A 217 26.32 10.76 11.19
C VAL A 217 24.83 10.96 10.94
N ARG A 218 24.39 12.21 10.83
CA ARG A 218 23.00 12.52 10.54
C ARG A 218 22.68 12.20 9.07
N PRO A 219 21.53 11.58 8.78
CA PRO A 219 21.11 11.28 7.41
C PRO A 219 21.11 12.50 6.49
N ILE A 220 20.67 13.66 6.98
CA ILE A 220 20.59 14.91 6.21
C ILE A 220 21.98 15.35 5.69
N ASP A 221 23.06 15.12 6.47
CA ASP A 221 24.40 15.53 6.08
C ASP A 221 24.94 14.64 4.93
N ARG A 222 24.60 13.35 4.94
CA ARG A 222 24.98 12.41 3.87
C ARG A 222 24.10 12.53 2.62
N LEU A 223 22.87 13.05 2.75
CA LEU A 223 21.98 13.24 1.61
C LEU A 223 22.59 14.14 0.55
N ARG A 224 23.28 15.22 0.95
CA ARG A 224 23.93 16.17 0.02
C ARG A 224 24.92 15.49 -0.92
N GLU A 225 25.63 14.47 -0.42
CA GLU A 225 26.51 13.66 -1.26
C GLU A 225 25.72 12.73 -2.16
N GLU A 226 24.72 12.02 -1.60
CA GLU A 226 23.92 11.03 -2.34
C GLU A 226 23.12 11.65 -3.48
N GLN A 227 22.61 12.87 -3.32
CA GLN A 227 21.86 13.61 -4.35
C GLN A 227 22.62 13.76 -5.66
N LYS A 228 23.94 13.85 -5.66
CA LYS A 228 24.77 13.96 -6.86
C LYS A 228 24.70 12.70 -7.75
N TYR A 229 24.28 11.57 -7.19
CA TYR A 229 24.24 10.25 -7.83
C TYR A 229 22.83 9.74 -8.10
N LEU A 230 21.80 10.48 -7.66
CA LEU A 230 20.40 10.17 -7.98
C LEU A 230 20.11 10.53 -9.44
N ASN A 231 19.21 9.77 -10.06
CA ASN A 231 18.68 10.11 -11.36
C ASN A 231 17.80 11.37 -11.27
N PRO A 232 17.66 12.15 -12.34
CA PRO A 232 16.78 13.32 -12.38
C PRO A 232 15.34 12.96 -12.02
N LEU A 233 14.61 13.94 -11.46
CA LEU A 233 13.18 13.80 -11.21
C LEU A 233 12.42 13.62 -12.53
N PRO A 234 11.49 12.67 -12.61
CA PRO A 234 10.67 12.50 -13.79
C PRO A 234 9.67 13.66 -13.94
N LYS A 235 9.19 13.90 -15.17
CA LYS A 235 8.13 14.86 -15.42
C LYS A 235 6.83 14.38 -14.82
N LEU A 236 6.17 15.19 -13.98
CA LEU A 236 5.00 14.77 -13.20
C LEU A 236 3.75 14.53 -14.05
N ASP A 237 3.61 15.19 -15.19
CA ASP A 237 2.45 15.10 -16.07
C ASP A 237 2.15 13.66 -16.52
N ILE A 238 3.20 12.84 -16.68
CA ILE A 238 3.10 11.43 -17.09
C ILE A 238 2.42 10.57 -16.01
N PHE A 239 2.45 11.02 -14.75
CA PHE A 239 2.01 10.20 -13.60
C PHE A 239 0.56 10.45 -13.18
N GLU A 240 -0.15 11.39 -13.77
CA GLU A 240 -1.57 11.62 -13.45
C GLU A 240 -2.42 10.37 -13.62
N GLU A 241 -2.19 9.59 -14.68
CA GLU A 241 -2.87 8.32 -14.91
C GLU A 241 -2.57 7.28 -13.82
N TYR A 242 -1.34 7.23 -13.32
CA TYR A 242 -0.95 6.29 -12.26
C TYR A 242 -1.60 6.63 -10.92
N LEU A 243 -1.82 7.90 -10.64
CA LEU A 243 -2.38 8.39 -9.39
C LEU A 243 -3.91 8.32 -9.35
N ASN A 244 -4.57 8.46 -10.51
CA ASN A 244 -6.04 8.60 -10.59
C ASN A 244 -6.81 7.28 -10.75
N LEU A 245 -6.16 6.17 -11.12
CA LEU A 245 -6.87 4.99 -11.64
C LEU A 245 -7.47 4.02 -10.62
N ASN A 246 -7.18 4.09 -9.34
CA ASN A 246 -7.71 3.09 -8.39
C ASN A 246 -8.66 3.62 -7.30
N ALA A 247 -8.79 4.92 -7.14
CA ALA A 247 -9.74 5.46 -6.16
C ALA A 247 -11.20 5.10 -6.52
N ASN A 248 -11.46 4.77 -7.79
CA ASN A 248 -12.80 4.82 -8.35
C ASN A 248 -13.21 3.56 -9.13
N LYS A 249 -12.70 2.36 -8.74
CA LYS A 249 -13.11 1.08 -9.32
C LYS A 249 -14.48 0.66 -8.77
N ARG A 250 -15.41 0.28 -9.64
CA ARG A 250 -16.75 -0.23 -9.28
C ARG A 250 -17.13 -1.43 -10.15
N LYS A 251 -17.85 -2.38 -9.57
CA LYS A 251 -18.48 -3.46 -10.30
C LYS A 251 -19.86 -2.98 -10.76
N VAL A 252 -20.18 -3.19 -12.05
CA VAL A 252 -21.49 -2.87 -12.60
C VAL A 252 -22.50 -3.93 -12.11
N THR A 253 -23.59 -3.46 -11.49
CA THR A 253 -24.64 -4.31 -10.96
C THR A 253 -25.49 -4.93 -12.08
N SER A 254 -26.34 -5.90 -11.74
CA SER A 254 -27.36 -6.46 -12.66
C SER A 254 -28.36 -5.42 -13.16
N GLU A 255 -28.54 -4.32 -12.42
CA GLU A 255 -29.34 -3.17 -12.84
C GLU A 255 -28.63 -2.25 -13.86
N SER A 256 -27.45 -2.66 -14.34
CA SER A 256 -26.60 -1.84 -15.24
C SER A 256 -26.18 -0.50 -14.62
N MET A 257 -25.84 -0.50 -13.33
CA MET A 257 -25.48 0.71 -12.58
C MET A 257 -24.21 0.52 -11.75
N ILE A 258 -23.55 1.64 -11.46
CA ILE A 258 -22.50 1.71 -10.45
C ILE A 258 -22.89 2.68 -9.34
N SER A 259 -22.42 2.43 -8.12
CA SER A 259 -22.68 3.29 -6.97
C SER A 259 -21.49 4.21 -6.70
N ILE A 260 -21.74 5.51 -6.60
CA ILE A 260 -20.75 6.55 -6.28
C ILE A 260 -21.35 7.46 -5.20
N ASN A 261 -20.72 7.50 -4.03
CA ASN A 261 -21.17 8.32 -2.89
C ASN A 261 -22.67 8.14 -2.55
N GLY A 262 -23.16 6.89 -2.57
CA GLY A 262 -24.56 6.58 -2.25
C GLY A 262 -25.58 6.83 -3.37
N LYS A 263 -25.13 7.32 -4.53
CA LYS A 263 -25.94 7.58 -5.72
C LYS A 263 -25.60 6.56 -6.79
N LYS A 264 -26.59 6.13 -7.60
CA LYS A 264 -26.37 5.16 -8.67
C LYS A 264 -26.36 5.87 -10.03
N TYR A 265 -25.44 5.46 -10.91
CA TYR A 265 -25.26 5.99 -12.26
C TYR A 265 -25.27 4.86 -13.28
N SER A 266 -26.01 5.03 -14.37
CA SER A 266 -26.17 3.99 -15.40
C SER A 266 -24.88 3.79 -16.21
N VAL A 267 -24.67 2.55 -16.61
CA VAL A 267 -23.58 2.12 -17.50
C VAL A 267 -24.20 1.29 -18.60
N PRO A 268 -23.69 1.28 -19.86
CA PRO A 268 -24.25 0.43 -20.91
C PRO A 268 -24.34 -1.06 -20.49
N PRO A 269 -25.43 -1.77 -20.81
CA PRO A 269 -25.71 -3.11 -20.27
C PRO A 269 -24.73 -4.21 -20.68
N GLN A 270 -23.87 -3.95 -21.67
CA GLN A 270 -22.78 -4.87 -22.03
C GLN A 270 -21.69 -4.99 -20.96
N TYR A 271 -21.63 -4.06 -20.02
CA TYR A 271 -20.66 -4.07 -18.92
C TYR A 271 -21.20 -4.64 -17.60
N ILE A 272 -22.43 -5.20 -17.58
CA ILE A 272 -22.98 -5.85 -16.40
C ILE A 272 -22.02 -6.93 -15.89
N ASN A 273 -21.82 -6.96 -14.57
CA ASN A 273 -20.88 -7.82 -13.84
C ASN A 273 -19.40 -7.57 -14.11
N MET A 274 -19.06 -6.63 -15.00
CA MET A 274 -17.69 -6.22 -15.25
C MET A 274 -17.26 -5.11 -14.27
N GLU A 275 -15.95 -4.95 -14.13
CA GLU A 275 -15.35 -3.87 -13.38
C GLU A 275 -15.09 -2.67 -14.31
N VAL A 276 -15.52 -1.49 -13.86
CA VAL A 276 -15.32 -0.22 -14.55
C VAL A 276 -14.65 0.78 -13.61
N PHE A 277 -14.04 1.79 -14.19
CA PHE A 277 -13.37 2.86 -13.46
C PHE A 277 -14.11 4.17 -13.71
N TYR A 278 -14.16 5.06 -12.70
CA TYR A 278 -14.72 6.39 -12.92
C TYR A 278 -13.76 7.48 -12.45
N GLN A 279 -13.85 8.64 -13.07
CA GLN A 279 -13.15 9.87 -12.67
C GLN A 279 -14.16 10.98 -12.48
N LEU A 280 -13.94 11.81 -11.48
CA LEU A 280 -14.70 13.02 -11.27
C LEU A 280 -13.87 14.22 -11.72
N LYS A 281 -14.31 14.91 -12.79
CA LYS A 281 -13.66 16.10 -13.33
C LYS A 281 -14.71 17.18 -13.52
N ASN A 282 -14.55 18.34 -12.91
CA ASN A 282 -15.42 19.51 -13.11
C ASN A 282 -16.92 19.18 -13.05
N GLU A 283 -17.34 18.43 -12.00
CA GLU A 283 -18.73 17.96 -11.80
C GLU A 283 -19.24 16.97 -12.87
N ILE A 284 -18.35 16.38 -13.65
CA ILE A 284 -18.66 15.31 -14.61
C ILE A 284 -18.03 14.01 -14.11
N ILE A 285 -18.83 12.96 -14.03
CA ILE A 285 -18.39 11.59 -13.79
C ILE A 285 -18.15 10.93 -15.13
N GLU A 286 -16.91 10.65 -15.46
CA GLU A 286 -16.50 9.88 -16.63
C GLU A 286 -16.24 8.42 -16.22
N ILE A 287 -16.84 7.47 -16.94
CA ILE A 287 -16.75 6.04 -16.66
C ILE A 287 -15.99 5.36 -17.79
N TYR A 288 -14.99 4.55 -17.42
CA TYR A 288 -14.04 3.89 -18.32
C TYR A 288 -14.05 2.38 -18.14
N ASN A 289 -13.73 1.64 -19.20
CA ASN A 289 -13.49 0.20 -19.12
C ASN A 289 -12.07 -0.13 -18.61
N SER A 290 -11.74 -1.42 -18.48
CA SER A 290 -10.41 -1.89 -18.08
C SER A 290 -9.28 -1.45 -19.03
N ASN A 291 -9.60 -1.14 -20.28
CA ASN A 291 -8.65 -0.66 -21.30
C ASN A 291 -8.58 0.87 -21.36
N GLN A 292 -9.13 1.57 -20.34
CA GLN A 292 -9.16 3.03 -20.23
C GLN A 292 -9.93 3.75 -21.37
N THR A 293 -10.82 3.02 -22.06
CA THR A 293 -11.71 3.63 -23.04
C THR A 293 -12.92 4.22 -22.34
N LEU A 294 -13.26 5.47 -22.63
CA LEU A 294 -14.45 6.13 -22.11
C LEU A 294 -15.71 5.39 -22.54
N ILE A 295 -16.48 4.89 -21.60
CA ILE A 295 -17.75 4.20 -21.82
C ILE A 295 -18.90 5.20 -21.84
N CYS A 296 -18.94 6.07 -20.83
CA CYS A 296 -20.01 7.04 -20.64
C CYS A 296 -19.61 8.15 -19.66
N SER A 297 -20.40 9.23 -19.66
CA SER A 297 -20.28 10.33 -18.72
C SER A 297 -21.64 10.72 -18.16
N HIS A 298 -21.64 11.23 -16.92
CA HIS A 298 -22.80 11.78 -16.23
C HIS A 298 -22.42 13.07 -15.54
N SER A 299 -23.35 14.04 -15.45
CA SER A 299 -23.18 15.15 -14.53
C SER A 299 -23.42 14.68 -13.09
N VAL A 300 -22.68 15.24 -12.13
CA VAL A 300 -22.95 15.00 -10.72
C VAL A 300 -24.35 15.47 -10.38
N SER A 301 -25.15 14.62 -9.77
CA SER A 301 -26.54 14.87 -9.45
C SER A 301 -26.82 14.58 -7.99
N ASN A 302 -27.85 15.20 -7.42
CA ASN A 302 -28.34 14.90 -6.08
C ASN A 302 -29.38 13.76 -6.06
N ARG A 303 -29.78 13.26 -7.22
CA ARG A 303 -30.74 12.16 -7.36
C ARG A 303 -30.12 10.84 -6.94
N LYS A 304 -30.90 9.97 -6.34
CA LYS A 304 -30.45 8.60 -5.98
C LYS A 304 -30.17 7.72 -7.19
N LEU A 305 -30.93 7.89 -8.28
CA LEU A 305 -30.83 7.13 -9.53
C LEU A 305 -30.60 8.06 -10.70
N ASN A 306 -29.55 7.84 -11.46
CA ASN A 306 -29.13 8.68 -12.59
C ASN A 306 -29.00 7.79 -13.84
N TYR A 307 -30.06 7.75 -14.65
CA TYR A 307 -30.07 7.04 -15.91
C TYR A 307 -29.78 7.95 -17.10
N ARG A 308 -28.91 7.48 -18.02
CA ARG A 308 -28.87 8.05 -19.36
C ARG A 308 -29.97 7.40 -20.21
N LYS A 309 -30.69 8.21 -20.96
CA LYS A 309 -31.77 7.75 -21.85
C LYS A 309 -31.33 6.60 -22.76
N LYS A 310 -30.11 6.68 -23.31
CA LYS A 310 -29.51 5.64 -24.19
C LYS A 310 -29.33 4.30 -23.45
N ASP A 311 -28.82 4.32 -22.21
CA ASP A 311 -28.60 3.09 -21.44
C ASP A 311 -29.93 2.43 -21.07
N PHE A 312 -30.90 3.25 -20.65
CA PHE A 312 -32.23 2.77 -20.28
C PHE A 312 -32.94 2.13 -21.49
N GLN A 313 -32.84 2.74 -22.68
CA GLN A 313 -33.38 2.16 -23.90
C GLN A 313 -32.76 0.81 -24.22
N GLN A 314 -31.44 0.67 -24.15
CA GLN A 314 -30.74 -0.61 -24.39
C GLN A 314 -31.12 -1.69 -23.38
N ILE A 315 -31.40 -1.32 -22.12
CA ILE A 315 -31.90 -2.26 -21.10
C ILE A 315 -33.32 -2.71 -21.46
N ALA A 316 -34.18 -1.75 -21.82
CA ALA A 316 -35.56 -2.05 -22.20
C ALA A 316 -35.66 -2.90 -23.48
N GLU A 317 -34.84 -2.64 -24.48
CA GLU A 317 -34.75 -3.46 -25.71
C GLU A 317 -34.36 -4.92 -25.44
N LYS A 318 -33.54 -5.17 -24.43
CA LYS A 318 -33.17 -6.52 -24.01
C LYS A 318 -34.27 -7.23 -23.18
N ALA A 319 -35.10 -6.46 -22.50
CA ALA A 319 -36.14 -6.99 -21.59
C ALA A 319 -37.50 -7.13 -22.23
N LEU A 320 -37.80 -6.40 -23.30
CA LEU A 320 -39.12 -6.30 -23.92
C LEU A 320 -39.04 -6.66 -25.41
N THR A 321 -40.00 -7.47 -25.89
CA THR A 321 -40.01 -7.97 -27.28
C THR A 321 -40.73 -7.07 -28.30
N GLU A 322 -41.41 -6.00 -27.85
CA GLU A 322 -42.21 -5.12 -28.73
C GLU A 322 -41.72 -3.67 -28.72
N SER A 323 -41.25 -3.15 -29.85
CA SER A 323 -40.59 -1.84 -29.96
C SER A 323 -41.48 -0.61 -29.63
N ASN A 324 -42.81 -0.68 -29.89
CA ASN A 324 -43.75 0.43 -29.61
C ASN A 324 -44.08 0.58 -28.12
N VAL A 325 -43.94 -0.47 -27.34
CA VAL A 325 -44.16 -0.49 -25.89
C VAL A 325 -42.92 0.07 -25.18
N ILE A 326 -41.74 -0.22 -25.74
CA ILE A 326 -40.44 0.19 -25.19
C ILE A 326 -40.34 1.70 -25.05
N SER A 327 -40.69 2.47 -26.08
CA SER A 327 -40.53 3.96 -26.06
C SER A 327 -41.48 4.62 -25.06
N LYS A 328 -42.71 4.12 -24.89
CA LYS A 328 -43.69 4.63 -23.90
C LYS A 328 -43.28 4.28 -22.48
N VAL A 329 -42.88 3.04 -22.22
CA VAL A 329 -42.42 2.58 -20.91
C VAL A 329 -41.13 3.33 -20.48
N CYS A 330 -40.21 3.53 -21.42
CA CYS A 330 -38.99 4.30 -21.16
C CYS A 330 -39.29 5.76 -20.79
N ALA A 331 -40.20 6.43 -21.49
CA ALA A 331 -40.54 7.82 -21.20
C ALA A 331 -41.25 7.95 -19.85
N SER A 332 -42.19 7.08 -19.53
CA SER A 332 -42.93 7.06 -18.26
C SER A 332 -41.99 6.77 -17.06
N ASN A 333 -41.13 5.76 -17.15
CA ASN A 333 -40.23 5.40 -16.06
C ASN A 333 -39.11 6.44 -15.84
N LEU A 334 -38.57 7.03 -16.91
CA LEU A 334 -37.58 8.10 -16.78
C LEU A 334 -38.18 9.35 -16.10
N ALA A 335 -39.41 9.74 -16.44
CA ALA A 335 -40.11 10.83 -15.78
C ALA A 335 -40.34 10.55 -14.29
N MET A 336 -40.62 9.30 -13.93
CA MET A 336 -40.78 8.88 -12.54
C MET A 336 -39.47 8.92 -11.76
N TYR A 337 -38.34 8.52 -12.37
CA TYR A 337 -37.01 8.63 -11.74
C TYR A 337 -36.51 10.06 -11.64
N ASP A 338 -36.99 10.98 -12.48
CA ASP A 338 -36.68 12.41 -12.39
C ASP A 338 -37.35 13.10 -11.21
N SER A 339 -38.37 12.46 -10.59
CA SER A 339 -39.11 12.97 -9.44
C SER A 339 -38.65 12.42 -8.09
N ILE A 340 -37.72 11.49 -8.05
CA ILE A 340 -37.12 10.85 -6.87
C ILE A 340 -35.68 11.38 -6.66
#